data_37201b98e3789f315a84ff84442500bb
#
_entry.id   37201b98e3789f315a84ff84442500bb
#
_cell.length_a   1.000
_cell.length_b   1.000
_cell.length_c   1.000
_cell.angle_alpha   90.00
_cell.angle_beta   90.00
_cell.angle_gamma   90.00
#
_symmetry.space_group_name_H-M   'P 1'
#
loop_
_entity.id
_entity.type
_entity.pdbx_description
1 polymer ?
#
loop_
_entity_poly.entity_id
_entity_poly.type
_entity_poly.pdbx_seq_one_letter_code
_entity_poly.pdbx_strand_id
1 'polypeptide(L)'
;MKKISLLILLLITFGFNACVNSSESSQESEPLNDGESLKVCSFNIQFLGSSRARDDVALSRILKDYDIVVIQELVAPPYPGTFPDGTDFKPDAESAEFFDEMKSLGFQHVLSEEDTGTGDKNHYNSSATEWWVVFYKHARVKVANDIPSGFLAEDRTNHDDYERVPYAFAFRTADENLDFVLISVHLKPGSSGANKERREHELTAIASWINENDETEKDFIILGDMNIENQEELSNATPAGFLSLNDECVLTNTNVNGPKPYDHVMYNKLYTKEVGEKFDFKVINLIIAMKPYWEASSSEPYPGGPYNHNMFRKYYSDHHPVLFMMIIPDNDDD
;
A
#
# COMPACT_ATOMS: atom_id res chain seq x y z
N MET A 1 -8.94 -55.16 -78.40
CA MET A 1 -7.86 -54.63 -77.63
C MET A 1 -8.42 -53.73 -76.58
N LYS A 2 -8.58 -54.28 -75.40
CA LYS A 2 -9.13 -53.53 -74.18
C LYS A 2 -7.97 -53.30 -73.25
N LYS A 3 -7.69 -52.02 -72.95
CA LYS A 3 -6.68 -51.62 -71.96
C LYS A 3 -7.33 -51.70 -70.57
N ILE A 4 -6.77 -52.52 -69.71
CA ILE A 4 -7.12 -52.60 -68.29
C ILE A 4 -6.23 -51.58 -67.56
N SER A 5 -6.86 -50.57 -66.98
CA SER A 5 -6.19 -49.65 -66.07
C SER A 5 -6.26 -50.19 -64.64
N LEU A 6 -5.08 -50.41 -64.07
CA LEU A 6 -4.89 -50.84 -62.69
C LEU A 6 -4.98 -49.62 -61.78
N LEU A 7 -5.96 -49.54 -60.91
CA LEU A 7 -6.13 -48.49 -59.91
C LEU A 7 -5.40 -48.94 -58.64
N ILE A 8 -4.31 -48.29 -58.31
CA ILE A 8 -3.58 -48.51 -57.06
C ILE A 8 -4.25 -47.67 -56.00
N LEU A 9 -4.86 -48.30 -55.01
CA LEU A 9 -5.49 -47.70 -53.83
C LEU A 9 -4.38 -47.47 -52.78
N LEU A 10 -3.99 -46.20 -52.58
CA LEU A 10 -3.03 -45.84 -51.55
C LEU A 10 -3.81 -45.65 -50.24
N LEU A 11 -3.67 -46.57 -49.28
CA LEU A 11 -4.19 -46.43 -47.91
C LEU A 11 -3.27 -45.48 -47.14
N ILE A 12 -3.73 -44.27 -46.91
CA ILE A 12 -3.12 -43.36 -45.97
C ILE A 12 -3.70 -43.64 -44.56
N THR A 13 -2.91 -44.28 -43.73
CA THR A 13 -3.21 -44.42 -42.30
C THR A 13 -2.96 -43.12 -41.59
N PHE A 14 -4.01 -42.37 -41.23
CA PHE A 14 -3.90 -41.28 -40.29
C PHE A 14 -3.65 -41.85 -38.89
N GLY A 15 -2.43 -41.70 -38.41
CA GLY A 15 -2.11 -41.87 -37.00
C GLY A 15 -2.74 -40.74 -36.19
N PHE A 16 -3.76 -41.02 -35.39
CA PHE A 16 -4.23 -40.15 -34.34
C PHE A 16 -3.18 -40.12 -33.25
N ASN A 17 -2.36 -39.05 -33.18
CA ASN A 17 -1.66 -38.70 -31.98
C ASN A 17 -2.70 -38.13 -31.01
N ALA A 18 -3.10 -38.93 -30.03
CA ALA A 18 -3.81 -38.45 -28.87
C ALA A 18 -2.86 -37.56 -28.06
N CYS A 19 -3.01 -36.24 -28.16
CA CYS A 19 -2.50 -35.33 -27.13
C CYS A 19 -3.18 -35.72 -25.82
N VAL A 20 -2.42 -36.32 -24.93
CA VAL A 20 -2.77 -36.43 -23.53
C VAL A 20 -2.68 -34.98 -22.99
N ASN A 21 -3.81 -34.32 -22.89
CA ASN A 21 -3.94 -33.15 -22.05
C ASN A 21 -3.68 -33.59 -20.60
N SER A 22 -2.47 -33.36 -20.10
CA SER A 22 -2.24 -33.26 -18.68
C SER A 22 -3.02 -32.02 -18.23
N SER A 23 -4.23 -32.23 -17.72
CA SER A 23 -4.87 -31.23 -16.88
C SER A 23 -3.99 -31.06 -15.65
N GLU A 24 -3.11 -30.06 -15.67
CA GLU A 24 -2.63 -29.44 -14.45
C GLU A 24 -3.89 -28.92 -13.76
N SER A 25 -4.31 -29.64 -12.73
CA SER A 25 -5.26 -29.12 -11.77
C SER A 25 -4.54 -27.94 -11.11
N SER A 26 -4.86 -26.72 -11.56
CA SER A 26 -4.69 -25.56 -10.71
C SER A 26 -5.46 -25.89 -9.43
N GLN A 27 -4.76 -26.26 -8.38
CA GLN A 27 -5.32 -26.21 -7.04
C GLN A 27 -5.63 -24.73 -6.82
N GLU A 28 -6.91 -24.37 -6.98
CA GLU A 28 -7.43 -23.17 -6.35
C GLU A 28 -7.11 -23.34 -4.87
N SER A 29 -6.19 -22.53 -4.36
CA SER A 29 -5.93 -22.45 -2.93
C SER A 29 -7.27 -22.14 -2.27
N GLU A 30 -7.71 -22.96 -1.33
CA GLU A 30 -8.89 -22.65 -0.52
C GLU A 30 -8.70 -21.23 0.07
N PRO A 31 -9.75 -20.40 0.09
CA PRO A 31 -9.65 -19.09 0.72
C PRO A 31 -9.27 -19.32 2.19
N LEU A 32 -8.19 -18.69 2.63
CA LEU A 32 -7.78 -18.73 4.03
C LEU A 32 -8.95 -18.28 4.90
N ASN A 33 -9.14 -18.97 6.00
CA ASN A 33 -10.09 -18.56 7.02
C ASN A 33 -9.72 -17.13 7.48
N ASP A 34 -10.70 -16.22 7.62
CA ASP A 34 -10.46 -14.82 8.04
C ASP A 34 -9.72 -14.73 9.41
N GLY A 35 -9.67 -15.81 10.20
CA GLY A 35 -8.90 -15.92 11.44
C GLY A 35 -7.41 -16.19 11.24
N GLU A 36 -6.99 -16.70 10.09
CA GLU A 36 -5.64 -17.18 9.81
C GLU A 36 -4.77 -16.15 9.05
N SER A 37 -5.31 -14.99 8.74
CA SER A 37 -4.58 -13.93 8.01
C SER A 37 -5.03 -12.54 8.40
N LEU A 38 -4.15 -11.55 8.26
CA LEU A 38 -4.42 -10.12 8.34
C LEU A 38 -4.51 -9.51 6.95
N LYS A 39 -5.52 -8.68 6.73
CA LYS A 39 -5.69 -7.90 5.50
C LYS A 39 -5.16 -6.49 5.74
N VAL A 40 -4.03 -6.16 5.12
CA VAL A 40 -3.37 -4.86 5.25
C VAL A 40 -3.55 -4.05 3.98
N CYS A 41 -3.98 -2.81 4.13
CA CYS A 41 -4.16 -1.84 3.05
C CYS A 41 -3.19 -0.68 3.25
N SER A 42 -2.53 -0.23 2.18
CA SER A 42 -1.82 1.04 2.12
C SER A 42 -2.50 1.95 1.11
N PHE A 43 -2.70 3.22 1.47
CA PHE A 43 -3.41 4.16 0.63
C PHE A 43 -2.89 5.59 0.77
N ASN A 44 -2.24 6.11 -0.30
CA ASN A 44 -2.05 7.54 -0.43
C ASN A 44 -3.40 8.18 -0.78
N ILE A 45 -4.01 8.83 0.21
CA ILE A 45 -5.36 9.40 0.10
C ILE A 45 -5.37 10.78 -0.58
N GLN A 46 -4.23 11.34 -0.87
CA GLN A 46 -4.00 12.65 -1.47
C GLN A 46 -4.56 13.82 -0.66
N PHE A 47 -3.70 14.45 0.14
CA PHE A 47 -3.95 15.70 0.87
C PHE A 47 -5.20 15.66 1.78
N LEU A 48 -5.39 14.59 2.55
CA LEU A 48 -6.43 14.54 3.59
C LEU A 48 -6.21 15.66 4.61
N GLY A 49 -7.22 16.49 4.81
CA GLY A 49 -7.14 17.70 5.63
C GLY A 49 -6.89 18.97 4.83
N SER A 50 -6.98 18.93 3.49
CA SER A 50 -6.93 20.14 2.64
C SER A 50 -7.97 20.16 1.52
N SER A 51 -8.67 19.07 1.25
CA SER A 51 -9.69 18.96 0.22
C SER A 51 -11.10 19.16 0.79
N ARG A 52 -11.85 20.07 0.20
CA ARG A 52 -13.22 20.39 0.63
C ARG A 52 -14.30 19.67 -0.20
N ALA A 53 -13.89 18.88 -1.16
CA ALA A 53 -14.80 18.24 -2.11
C ALA A 53 -14.75 16.71 -2.06
N ARG A 54 -13.91 16.14 -1.20
CA ARG A 54 -13.73 14.71 -1.10
C ARG A 54 -14.96 14.03 -0.52
N ASP A 55 -15.25 12.83 -0.99
CA ASP A 55 -16.27 11.95 -0.43
C ASP A 55 -15.61 10.98 0.56
N ASP A 56 -15.33 11.49 1.77
CA ASP A 56 -14.64 10.75 2.82
C ASP A 56 -15.47 9.55 3.31
N VAL A 57 -16.79 9.67 3.28
CA VAL A 57 -17.71 8.58 3.63
C VAL A 57 -17.60 7.43 2.62
N ALA A 58 -17.54 7.72 1.33
CA ALA A 58 -17.41 6.68 0.32
C ALA A 58 -16.01 6.02 0.38
N LEU A 59 -14.95 6.83 0.59
CA LEU A 59 -13.59 6.32 0.72
C LEU A 59 -13.44 5.41 1.94
N SER A 60 -13.95 5.79 3.10
CA SER A 60 -13.89 4.96 4.32
C SER A 60 -14.61 3.62 4.13
N ARG A 61 -15.74 3.61 3.41
CA ARG A 61 -16.52 2.39 3.16
C ARG A 61 -15.80 1.33 2.33
N ILE A 62 -14.94 1.71 1.38
CA ILE A 62 -14.15 0.71 0.63
C ILE A 62 -13.03 0.11 1.48
N LEU A 63 -12.67 0.76 2.59
CA LEU A 63 -11.62 0.32 3.51
C LEU A 63 -12.14 -0.56 4.65
N LYS A 64 -13.45 -0.68 4.83
CA LYS A 64 -14.10 -1.33 5.99
C LYS A 64 -13.74 -2.80 6.20
N ASP A 65 -13.37 -3.51 5.12
CA ASP A 65 -13.14 -4.96 5.16
C ASP A 65 -11.66 -5.33 5.41
N TYR A 66 -10.79 -4.32 5.62
CA TYR A 66 -9.39 -4.52 6.01
C TYR A 66 -9.23 -4.54 7.52
N ASP A 67 -8.16 -5.19 7.99
CA ASP A 67 -7.83 -5.24 9.42
C ASP A 67 -6.95 -4.06 9.83
N ILE A 68 -6.06 -3.66 8.92
CA ILE A 68 -5.14 -2.52 9.07
C ILE A 68 -5.18 -1.67 7.80
N VAL A 69 -5.19 -0.35 7.96
CA VAL A 69 -5.14 0.64 6.86
C VAL A 69 -4.12 1.70 7.18
N VAL A 70 -3.03 1.75 6.42
CA VAL A 70 -1.98 2.78 6.53
C VAL A 70 -2.27 3.87 5.50
N ILE A 71 -2.32 5.12 5.95
CA ILE A 71 -2.63 6.28 5.11
C ILE A 71 -1.41 7.16 4.96
N GLN A 72 -1.10 7.58 3.72
CA GLN A 72 -0.15 8.63 3.38
C GLN A 72 -0.90 9.90 2.97
N GLU A 73 -0.22 11.04 3.07
CA GLU A 73 -0.74 12.37 2.77
C GLU A 73 -1.91 12.83 3.69
N LEU A 74 -1.87 12.48 4.98
CA LEU A 74 -2.63 13.21 5.98
C LEU A 74 -1.90 14.53 6.26
N VAL A 75 -2.38 15.64 5.71
CA VAL A 75 -1.68 16.94 5.76
C VAL A 75 -2.13 17.87 6.89
N ALA A 76 -3.19 17.49 7.61
CA ALA A 76 -3.62 18.17 8.82
C ALA A 76 -4.24 17.17 9.80
N PRO A 77 -3.97 17.28 11.11
CA PRO A 77 -4.50 16.35 12.10
C PRO A 77 -6.03 16.50 12.27
N PRO A 78 -6.76 15.45 12.73
CA PRO A 78 -8.22 15.49 12.81
C PRO A 78 -8.75 16.31 13.98
N TYR A 79 -8.01 16.36 15.09
CA TYR A 79 -8.48 16.97 16.33
C TYR A 79 -7.45 17.95 16.89
N PRO A 80 -7.86 18.91 17.73
CA PRO A 80 -6.92 19.83 18.37
C PRO A 80 -5.97 19.07 19.31
N GLY A 81 -4.75 19.52 19.40
CA GLY A 81 -3.72 19.00 20.27
C GLY A 81 -2.48 19.88 20.29
N THR A 82 -1.42 19.39 20.92
CA THR A 82 -0.15 20.09 21.05
C THR A 82 0.99 19.23 20.49
N PHE A 83 1.93 19.89 19.82
CA PHE A 83 3.20 19.27 19.46
C PHE A 83 4.05 18.95 20.70
N PRO A 84 5.09 18.10 20.59
CA PRO A 84 5.98 17.81 21.71
C PRO A 84 6.66 19.04 22.34
N ASP A 85 6.84 20.12 21.59
CA ASP A 85 7.38 21.40 22.08
C ASP A 85 6.38 22.25 22.84
N GLY A 86 5.09 21.80 22.95
CA GLY A 86 4.01 22.46 23.66
C GLY A 86 3.25 23.51 22.84
N THR A 87 3.57 23.68 21.54
CA THR A 87 2.76 24.56 20.67
C THR A 87 1.52 23.84 20.16
N ASP A 88 0.44 24.60 19.93
CA ASP A 88 -0.84 24.04 19.47
C ASP A 88 -0.82 23.81 17.96
N PHE A 89 -1.32 22.66 17.51
CA PHE A 89 -1.59 22.42 16.10
C PHE A 89 -3.06 22.64 15.73
N LYS A 90 -3.27 23.00 14.47
CA LYS A 90 -4.62 23.27 13.95
C LYS A 90 -5.19 22.01 13.29
N PRO A 91 -6.34 21.50 13.79
CA PRO A 91 -7.04 20.41 13.14
C PRO A 91 -7.74 20.86 11.85
N ASP A 92 -8.06 19.93 10.99
CA ASP A 92 -8.93 20.15 9.84
C ASP A 92 -10.21 19.31 9.94
N ALA A 93 -11.34 19.90 9.52
CA ALA A 93 -12.65 19.26 9.60
C ALA A 93 -12.81 18.07 8.66
N GLU A 94 -12.16 18.09 7.50
CA GLU A 94 -12.16 16.95 6.56
C GLU A 94 -11.44 15.76 7.18
N SER A 95 -10.25 15.97 7.77
CA SER A 95 -9.56 14.90 8.50
C SER A 95 -10.43 14.32 9.61
N ALA A 96 -11.09 15.19 10.38
CA ALA A 96 -12.00 14.74 11.45
C ALA A 96 -13.16 13.90 10.91
N GLU A 97 -13.77 14.28 9.79
CA GLU A 97 -14.85 13.52 9.14
C GLU A 97 -14.38 12.11 8.74
N PHE A 98 -13.23 12.01 8.07
CA PHE A 98 -12.67 10.71 7.69
C PHE A 98 -12.36 9.84 8.90
N PHE A 99 -11.75 10.40 9.96
CA PHE A 99 -11.44 9.66 11.18
C PHE A 99 -12.71 9.20 11.92
N ASP A 100 -13.74 10.03 11.99
CA ASP A 100 -15.01 9.67 12.61
C ASP A 100 -15.74 8.57 11.80
N GLU A 101 -15.67 8.60 10.47
CA GLU A 101 -16.21 7.53 9.62
C GLU A 101 -15.43 6.22 9.83
N MET A 102 -14.09 6.23 9.83
CA MET A 102 -13.28 5.04 10.12
C MET A 102 -13.58 4.47 11.51
N LYS A 103 -13.74 5.32 12.52
CA LYS A 103 -14.16 4.93 13.86
C LYS A 103 -15.55 4.30 13.86
N SER A 104 -16.50 4.84 13.11
CA SER A 104 -17.85 4.27 12.96
C SER A 104 -17.86 2.87 12.36
N LEU A 105 -16.84 2.55 11.55
CA LEU A 105 -16.60 1.24 10.94
C LEU A 105 -15.81 0.28 11.85
N GLY A 106 -15.54 0.67 13.11
CA GLY A 106 -14.90 -0.17 14.12
C GLY A 106 -13.37 -0.07 14.18
N PHE A 107 -12.77 0.90 13.50
CA PHE A 107 -11.33 1.13 13.58
C PHE A 107 -10.95 1.98 14.79
N GLN A 108 -9.80 1.67 15.37
CA GLN A 108 -8.99 2.58 16.18
C GLN A 108 -7.85 3.13 15.30
N HIS A 109 -7.07 4.07 15.81
CA HIS A 109 -5.94 4.61 15.07
C HIS A 109 -4.74 4.89 15.97
N VAL A 110 -3.55 4.88 15.36
CA VAL A 110 -2.34 5.51 15.88
C VAL A 110 -1.98 6.65 14.93
N LEU A 111 -1.78 7.83 15.48
CA LEU A 111 -1.34 9.04 14.78
C LEU A 111 0.05 9.40 15.31
N SER A 112 0.96 9.83 14.43
CA SER A 112 2.26 10.35 14.86
C SER A 112 2.10 11.56 15.79
N GLU A 113 3.09 11.80 16.62
CA GLU A 113 3.07 12.87 17.62
C GLU A 113 3.15 14.27 17.00
N GLU A 114 3.67 14.31 15.78
CA GLU A 114 3.86 15.54 15.00
C GLU A 114 3.96 15.24 13.49
N ASP A 115 4.04 16.29 12.68
CA ASP A 115 4.21 16.16 11.24
C ASP A 115 5.66 15.84 10.83
N THR A 116 5.87 15.47 9.57
CA THR A 116 7.17 15.14 9.01
C THR A 116 8.13 16.35 8.86
N GLY A 117 7.66 17.58 9.09
CA GLY A 117 8.40 18.78 8.72
C GLY A 117 8.61 18.92 7.20
N THR A 118 9.17 20.04 6.78
CA THR A 118 9.60 20.26 5.39
C THR A 118 10.72 21.27 5.34
N GLY A 119 11.81 20.97 4.67
CA GLY A 119 13.00 21.82 4.62
C GLY A 119 13.46 22.15 6.04
N ASP A 120 13.54 23.43 6.37
CA ASP A 120 13.92 23.96 7.70
C ASP A 120 12.72 24.22 8.63
N LYS A 121 11.51 23.71 8.30
CA LYS A 121 10.27 24.00 9.01
C LYS A 121 9.66 22.75 9.61
N ASN A 122 9.43 22.78 10.91
CA ASN A 122 8.56 21.89 11.64
C ASN A 122 7.18 22.51 11.83
N HIS A 123 6.19 21.69 12.20
CA HIS A 123 4.86 22.13 12.62
C HIS A 123 4.17 23.02 11.57
N TYR A 124 4.26 22.60 10.32
CA TYR A 124 3.78 23.38 9.20
C TYR A 124 2.71 22.61 8.42
N ASN A 125 1.43 22.92 8.68
CA ASN A 125 0.32 22.36 7.93
C ASN A 125 0.37 22.82 6.47
N SER A 126 0.82 21.95 5.58
CA SER A 126 0.85 22.18 4.14
C SER A 126 0.86 20.84 3.40
N SER A 127 0.63 20.84 2.11
CA SER A 127 0.79 19.64 1.28
C SER A 127 2.25 19.15 1.13
N ALA A 128 3.22 19.85 1.74
CA ALA A 128 4.62 19.44 1.78
C ALA A 128 4.98 18.65 3.05
N THR A 129 4.12 18.73 4.09
CA THR A 129 4.25 18.00 5.34
C THR A 129 3.08 17.02 5.47
N GLU A 130 3.27 15.94 6.18
CA GLU A 130 2.21 14.98 6.46
C GLU A 130 2.35 14.41 7.86
N TRP A 131 1.25 13.88 8.37
CA TRP A 131 1.18 13.13 9.59
C TRP A 131 1.07 11.65 9.23
N TRP A 132 1.77 10.80 9.98
CA TRP A 132 1.64 9.37 9.78
C TRP A 132 0.46 8.84 10.58
N VAL A 133 -0.40 8.04 9.93
CA VAL A 133 -1.55 7.43 10.59
C VAL A 133 -1.78 6.01 10.09
N VAL A 134 -2.13 5.14 11.03
CA VAL A 134 -2.63 3.79 10.76
C VAL A 134 -3.96 3.60 11.48
N PHE A 135 -4.95 3.07 10.77
CA PHE A 135 -6.21 2.60 11.32
C PHE A 135 -6.17 1.09 11.47
N TYR A 136 -6.69 0.56 12.57
CA TYR A 136 -6.64 -0.87 12.84
C TYR A 136 -7.87 -1.35 13.61
N LYS A 137 -8.25 -2.61 13.41
CA LYS A 137 -9.33 -3.28 14.16
C LYS A 137 -8.75 -3.93 15.41
N HIS A 138 -9.09 -3.40 16.57
CA HIS A 138 -8.58 -3.90 17.87
C HIS A 138 -8.92 -5.38 18.14
N ALA A 139 -9.94 -5.92 17.50
CA ALA A 139 -10.26 -7.35 17.56
C ALA A 139 -9.26 -8.24 16.81
N ARG A 140 -8.44 -7.64 15.93
CA ARG A 140 -7.47 -8.34 15.10
C ARG A 140 -6.02 -8.12 15.55
N VAL A 141 -5.69 -6.86 15.89
CA VAL A 141 -4.34 -6.47 16.32
C VAL A 141 -4.38 -5.48 17.46
N LYS A 142 -3.32 -5.44 18.23
CA LYS A 142 -3.06 -4.47 19.31
C LYS A 142 -1.75 -3.74 19.02
N VAL A 143 -1.61 -2.50 19.46
CA VAL A 143 -0.35 -1.77 19.42
C VAL A 143 0.65 -2.48 20.35
N ALA A 144 1.83 -2.81 19.85
CA ALA A 144 2.95 -3.32 20.62
C ALA A 144 3.84 -2.15 21.07
N ASN A 145 4.20 -2.11 22.37
CA ASN A 145 5.00 -1.02 22.93
C ASN A 145 6.41 -1.49 23.34
N ASP A 146 6.72 -2.73 23.11
CA ASP A 146 7.95 -3.43 23.49
C ASP A 146 8.85 -3.74 22.29
N ILE A 147 8.42 -3.40 21.09
CA ILE A 147 9.17 -3.49 19.85
C ILE A 147 9.32 -2.12 19.17
N PRO A 148 10.26 -1.93 18.21
CA PRO A 148 10.59 -0.62 17.65
C PRO A 148 9.39 0.09 17.01
N SER A 149 9.16 1.36 17.37
CA SER A 149 8.07 2.19 16.83
C SER A 149 8.41 3.68 16.90
N GLY A 150 7.69 4.51 16.11
CA GLY A 150 7.89 5.94 16.05
C GLY A 150 8.61 6.41 14.78
N PHE A 151 9.04 7.66 14.75
CA PHE A 151 9.85 8.19 13.65
C PHE A 151 11.20 7.48 13.56
N LEU A 152 11.67 7.19 12.34
CA LEU A 152 12.97 6.54 12.13
C LEU A 152 14.16 7.47 12.43
N ALA A 153 13.93 8.75 12.60
CA ALA A 153 14.93 9.74 13.03
C ALA A 153 14.29 10.83 13.89
N GLU A 154 15.07 11.38 14.85
CA GLU A 154 14.59 12.45 15.71
C GLU A 154 14.47 13.79 14.97
N ASP A 155 15.47 14.15 14.15
CA ASP A 155 15.43 15.36 13.34
C ASP A 155 14.67 15.13 12.05
N ARG A 156 13.63 15.92 11.81
CA ARG A 156 12.75 15.82 10.63
C ARG A 156 12.94 16.96 9.64
N THR A 157 13.86 17.90 9.92
CA THR A 157 14.13 19.03 9.03
C THR A 157 15.40 18.81 8.24
N ASN A 158 15.36 19.05 6.91
CA ASN A 158 16.49 18.87 6.00
C ASN A 158 17.29 17.58 6.26
N HIS A 159 16.56 16.47 6.54
CA HIS A 159 17.21 15.22 6.90
C HIS A 159 18.03 14.68 5.72
N ASP A 160 19.26 14.27 6.00
CA ASP A 160 20.18 13.81 4.94
C ASP A 160 19.67 12.53 4.26
N ASP A 161 19.04 11.64 5.03
CA ASP A 161 18.58 10.33 4.53
C ASP A 161 17.15 10.36 3.98
N TYR A 162 16.26 11.23 4.45
CA TYR A 162 14.84 11.17 4.16
C TYR A 162 14.29 12.49 3.61
N GLU A 163 13.42 12.40 2.60
CA GLU A 163 12.60 13.55 2.18
C GLU A 163 11.52 13.84 3.21
N ARG A 164 10.90 12.78 3.71
CA ARG A 164 10.00 12.73 4.87
C ARG A 164 10.44 11.58 5.75
N VAL A 165 10.76 11.87 6.99
CA VAL A 165 11.19 10.79 7.91
C VAL A 165 10.06 9.80 8.07
N PRO A 166 10.29 8.49 7.73
CA PRO A 166 9.28 7.45 7.87
C PRO A 166 8.87 7.21 9.32
N TYR A 167 7.73 6.51 9.49
CA TYR A 167 7.20 6.15 10.80
C TYR A 167 6.95 4.65 10.91
N ALA A 168 7.43 4.05 11.98
CA ALA A 168 7.24 2.65 12.31
C ALA A 168 6.01 2.49 13.21
N PHE A 169 5.05 1.67 12.79
CA PHE A 169 3.88 1.25 13.56
C PHE A 169 4.04 -0.20 14.00
N ALA A 170 4.16 -0.42 15.29
CA ALA A 170 4.37 -1.74 15.89
C ALA A 170 3.06 -2.36 16.34
N PHE A 171 2.82 -3.60 15.92
CA PHE A 171 1.60 -4.34 16.21
C PHE A 171 1.91 -5.77 16.67
N ARG A 172 0.94 -6.32 17.41
CA ARG A 172 0.84 -7.74 17.75
C ARG A 172 -0.57 -8.21 17.45
N THR A 173 -0.73 -9.42 16.91
CA THR A 173 -2.05 -10.01 16.69
C THR A 173 -2.81 -10.18 18.01
N ALA A 174 -4.14 -10.25 17.94
CA ALA A 174 -4.97 -10.31 19.14
C ALA A 174 -4.74 -11.59 19.96
N ASP A 175 -4.31 -12.67 19.32
CA ASP A 175 -3.94 -13.96 19.90
C ASP A 175 -2.46 -14.07 20.30
N GLU A 176 -1.68 -13.01 20.01
CA GLU A 176 -0.25 -12.90 20.36
C GLU A 176 0.66 -13.91 19.62
N ASN A 177 0.23 -14.40 18.47
CA ASN A 177 0.96 -15.37 17.66
C ASN A 177 1.89 -14.73 16.61
N LEU A 178 1.79 -13.42 16.40
CA LEU A 178 2.62 -12.66 15.47
C LEU A 178 2.74 -11.22 15.96
N ASP A 179 3.95 -10.71 16.07
CA ASP A 179 4.24 -9.28 16.11
C ASP A 179 4.98 -8.82 14.83
N PHE A 180 4.86 -7.55 14.51
CA PHE A 180 5.40 -7.00 13.28
C PHE A 180 5.41 -5.47 13.30
N VAL A 181 6.26 -4.90 12.44
CA VAL A 181 6.40 -3.45 12.28
C VAL A 181 6.05 -3.03 10.85
N LEU A 182 5.09 -2.12 10.70
CA LEU A 182 4.75 -1.48 9.44
C LEU A 182 5.46 -0.12 9.36
N ILE A 183 6.42 0.03 8.43
CA ILE A 183 7.12 1.31 8.19
C ILE A 183 6.40 2.03 7.05
N SER A 184 5.65 3.08 7.40
CA SER A 184 4.96 3.92 6.42
C SER A 184 5.94 4.88 5.77
N VAL A 185 5.89 4.95 4.43
CA VAL A 185 6.77 5.79 3.62
C VAL A 185 5.99 6.63 2.60
N HIS A 186 6.50 7.84 2.33
CA HIS A 186 6.18 8.63 1.16
C HIS A 186 7.48 9.25 0.65
N LEU A 187 8.14 8.54 -0.30
CA LEU A 187 9.48 8.87 -0.75
C LEU A 187 9.49 10.05 -1.72
N LYS A 188 10.69 10.53 -2.03
CA LYS A 188 10.91 11.68 -2.92
C LYS A 188 10.10 11.60 -4.21
N PRO A 189 9.17 12.53 -4.48
CA PRO A 189 8.44 12.58 -5.73
C PRO A 189 9.29 13.11 -6.89
N GLY A 190 8.87 12.78 -8.12
CA GLY A 190 9.43 13.31 -9.36
C GLY A 190 10.31 12.34 -10.13
N SER A 191 10.47 12.60 -11.45
CA SER A 191 11.02 11.66 -12.43
C SER A 191 12.49 11.92 -12.82
N SER A 192 13.15 12.93 -12.22
CA SER A 192 14.57 13.21 -12.50
C SER A 192 15.50 12.11 -11.96
N GLY A 193 16.69 11.95 -12.56
CA GLY A 193 17.70 11.02 -12.07
C GLY A 193 18.03 11.25 -10.59
N ALA A 194 18.21 12.51 -10.17
CA ALA A 194 18.47 12.85 -8.79
C ALA A 194 17.33 12.45 -7.82
N ASN A 195 16.06 12.52 -8.27
CA ASN A 195 14.95 12.05 -7.44
C ASN A 195 14.93 10.52 -7.31
N LYS A 196 15.32 9.79 -8.36
CA LYS A 196 15.44 8.33 -8.32
C LYS A 196 16.58 7.88 -7.42
N GLU A 197 17.75 8.52 -7.54
CA GLU A 197 18.89 8.30 -6.64
C GLU A 197 18.53 8.63 -5.17
N ARG A 198 17.69 9.66 -4.95
CA ARG A 198 17.19 9.98 -3.60
C ARG A 198 16.33 8.87 -3.03
N ARG A 199 15.38 8.31 -3.79
CA ARG A 199 14.52 7.18 -3.35
C ARG A 199 15.32 5.92 -3.05
N GLU A 200 16.33 5.60 -3.87
CA GLU A 200 17.26 4.50 -3.63
C GLU A 200 18.00 4.70 -2.29
N HIS A 201 18.48 5.93 -2.04
CA HIS A 201 19.13 6.28 -0.78
C HIS A 201 18.18 6.17 0.41
N GLU A 202 16.95 6.70 0.31
CA GLU A 202 15.92 6.61 1.36
C GLU A 202 15.63 5.15 1.73
N LEU A 203 15.41 4.27 0.76
CA LEU A 203 15.15 2.84 1.00
C LEU A 203 16.36 2.13 1.62
N THR A 204 17.58 2.49 1.21
CA THR A 204 18.81 1.97 1.80
C THR A 204 18.95 2.39 3.27
N ALA A 205 18.62 3.65 3.59
CA ALA A 205 18.64 4.16 4.95
C ALA A 205 17.59 3.47 5.84
N ILE A 206 16.38 3.20 5.31
CA ILE A 206 15.35 2.44 6.02
C ILE A 206 15.84 1.01 6.31
N ALA A 207 16.42 0.33 5.32
CA ALA A 207 16.97 -1.01 5.52
C ALA A 207 18.11 -1.04 6.57
N SER A 208 18.93 0.02 6.60
CA SER A 208 19.98 0.17 7.63
C SER A 208 19.36 0.36 9.02
N TRP A 209 18.32 1.20 9.13
CA TRP A 209 17.59 1.39 10.38
C TRP A 209 16.96 0.07 10.88
N ILE A 210 16.37 -0.73 9.99
CA ILE A 210 15.84 -2.05 10.32
C ILE A 210 16.93 -2.94 10.91
N ASN A 211 18.08 -3.05 10.23
CA ASN A 211 19.21 -3.87 10.71
C ASN A 211 19.78 -3.40 12.06
N GLU A 212 19.59 -2.15 12.44
CA GLU A 212 20.00 -1.60 13.72
C GLU A 212 18.96 -1.83 14.84
N ASN A 213 17.72 -2.19 14.46
CA ASN A 213 16.58 -2.34 15.37
C ASN A 213 15.92 -3.73 15.34
N ASP A 214 16.58 -4.73 14.74
CA ASP A 214 16.05 -6.09 14.55
C ASP A 214 16.42 -7.09 15.67
N GLU A 215 16.78 -6.57 16.85
CA GLU A 215 17.16 -7.44 17.99
C GLU A 215 15.95 -8.14 18.64
N THR A 216 14.79 -7.50 18.63
CA THR A 216 13.57 -7.96 19.34
C THR A 216 12.40 -8.27 18.41
N GLU A 217 12.53 -7.97 17.15
CA GLU A 217 11.51 -8.11 16.11
C GLU A 217 12.20 -8.14 14.75
N LYS A 218 11.75 -9.00 13.83
CA LYS A 218 12.34 -9.12 12.50
C LYS A 218 11.34 -8.96 11.36
N ASP A 219 10.05 -8.93 11.67
CA ASP A 219 8.97 -8.77 10.70
C ASP A 219 8.71 -7.32 10.35
N PHE A 220 9.68 -6.70 9.66
CA PHE A 220 9.58 -5.34 9.17
C PHE A 220 9.07 -5.30 7.75
N ILE A 221 8.00 -4.52 7.55
CA ILE A 221 7.36 -4.32 6.25
C ILE A 221 7.36 -2.83 5.91
N ILE A 222 8.03 -2.46 4.82
CA ILE A 222 8.04 -1.09 4.29
C ILE A 222 6.89 -0.95 3.30
N LEU A 223 5.98 0.01 3.49
CA LEU A 223 4.81 0.17 2.62
C LEU A 223 4.44 1.65 2.43
N GLY A 224 3.92 1.96 1.26
CA GLY A 224 3.43 3.31 0.95
C GLY A 224 3.72 3.75 -0.47
N ASP A 225 3.59 5.06 -0.67
CA ASP A 225 3.94 5.73 -1.92
C ASP A 225 5.46 5.88 -2.02
N MET A 226 6.07 4.96 -2.75
CA MET A 226 7.52 4.97 -3.00
C MET A 226 7.89 5.79 -4.24
N ASN A 227 6.92 6.35 -4.96
CA ASN A 227 7.14 7.15 -6.18
C ASN A 227 8.00 6.44 -7.25
N ILE A 228 8.14 5.11 -7.17
CA ILE A 228 8.86 4.29 -8.15
C ILE A 228 8.06 4.24 -9.45
N GLU A 229 8.71 4.52 -10.57
CA GLU A 229 8.02 4.74 -11.84
C GLU A 229 8.03 3.54 -12.80
N ASN A 230 8.91 2.58 -12.60
CA ASN A 230 9.08 1.44 -13.50
C ASN A 230 9.99 0.35 -12.91
N GLN A 231 10.06 -0.80 -13.61
CA GLN A 231 10.80 -1.99 -13.21
C GLN A 231 12.31 -1.78 -13.04
N GLU A 232 12.93 -0.95 -13.87
CA GLU A 232 14.38 -0.67 -13.79
C GLU A 232 14.67 0.07 -12.47
N GLU A 233 13.87 1.08 -12.15
CA GLU A 233 13.99 1.83 -10.91
C GLU A 233 13.71 0.94 -9.70
N LEU A 234 12.65 0.12 -9.73
CA LEU A 234 12.33 -0.84 -8.67
C LEU A 234 13.52 -1.76 -8.38
N SER A 235 14.13 -2.31 -9.43
CA SER A 235 15.29 -3.20 -9.29
C SER A 235 16.51 -2.51 -8.67
N ASN A 236 16.71 -1.22 -8.97
CA ASN A 236 17.84 -0.46 -8.45
C ASN A 236 17.60 0.00 -7.01
N ALA A 237 16.35 0.43 -6.69
CA ALA A 237 16.00 1.00 -5.41
C ALA A 237 15.70 -0.04 -4.33
N THR A 238 15.39 -1.30 -4.70
CA THR A 238 15.08 -2.35 -3.72
C THR A 238 16.34 -2.74 -2.93
N PRO A 239 16.36 -2.59 -1.59
CA PRO A 239 17.54 -2.92 -0.79
C PRO A 239 17.91 -4.40 -0.86
N ALA A 240 19.19 -4.70 -0.64
CA ALA A 240 19.67 -6.08 -0.62
C ALA A 240 18.93 -6.92 0.44
N GLY A 241 18.43 -8.08 0.04
CA GLY A 241 17.65 -8.99 0.90
C GLY A 241 16.15 -8.71 0.90
N PHE A 242 15.70 -7.55 0.44
CA PHE A 242 14.28 -7.22 0.33
C PHE A 242 13.69 -7.66 -1.00
N LEU A 243 12.38 -7.85 -1.01
CA LEU A 243 11.56 -8.06 -2.18
C LEU A 243 10.39 -7.08 -2.15
N SER A 244 9.90 -6.68 -3.34
CA SER A 244 8.63 -5.97 -3.46
C SER A 244 7.52 -6.96 -3.82
N LEU A 245 6.36 -6.84 -3.17
CA LEU A 245 5.16 -7.57 -3.59
C LEU A 245 4.61 -7.06 -4.92
N ASN A 246 4.86 -5.79 -5.26
CA ASN A 246 4.57 -5.23 -6.57
C ASN A 246 5.78 -5.39 -7.51
N ASP A 247 6.27 -6.62 -7.64
CA ASP A 247 7.44 -6.96 -8.44
C ASP A 247 7.20 -6.84 -9.96
N GLU A 248 5.96 -6.96 -10.40
CA GLU A 248 5.52 -6.76 -11.79
C GLU A 248 5.20 -5.30 -12.14
N CYS A 249 5.40 -4.36 -11.21
CA CYS A 249 5.05 -2.95 -11.39
C CYS A 249 3.60 -2.74 -11.84
N VAL A 250 2.65 -3.40 -11.19
CA VAL A 250 1.21 -3.17 -11.38
C VAL A 250 0.90 -1.71 -11.09
N LEU A 251 0.12 -1.09 -11.96
CA LEU A 251 -0.17 0.34 -11.91
C LEU A 251 -1.02 0.71 -10.70
N THR A 252 -0.59 1.69 -9.93
CA THR A 252 -1.24 2.07 -8.67
C THR A 252 -1.76 3.50 -8.65
N ASN A 253 -1.47 4.33 -9.66
CA ASN A 253 -2.07 5.66 -9.73
C ASN A 253 -3.37 5.67 -10.57
N THR A 254 -4.24 6.65 -10.34
CA THR A 254 -5.52 6.80 -11.06
C THR A 254 -5.38 7.58 -12.36
N ASN A 255 -4.18 7.99 -12.77
CA ASN A 255 -3.94 8.73 -14.00
C ASN A 255 -3.85 7.78 -15.21
N VAL A 256 -4.97 7.53 -15.86
CA VAL A 256 -5.02 6.65 -17.06
C VAL A 256 -4.20 7.14 -18.25
N ASN A 257 -3.80 8.43 -18.28
CA ASN A 257 -2.97 9.01 -19.34
C ASN A 257 -1.46 9.03 -19.01
N GLY A 258 -1.11 8.70 -17.78
CA GLY A 258 0.26 8.63 -17.27
C GLY A 258 0.35 7.60 -16.15
N PRO A 259 0.04 6.32 -16.47
CA PRO A 259 -0.04 5.28 -15.45
C PRO A 259 1.36 4.98 -14.86
N LYS A 260 1.41 4.79 -13.54
CA LYS A 260 2.65 4.54 -12.79
C LYS A 260 2.41 3.55 -11.64
N PRO A 261 3.41 2.73 -11.28
CA PRO A 261 3.36 1.79 -10.15
C PRO A 261 3.97 2.39 -8.89
N TYR A 262 3.49 3.54 -8.43
CA TYR A 262 4.12 4.30 -7.35
C TYR A 262 4.13 3.59 -5.99
N ASP A 263 3.08 2.78 -5.72
CA ASP A 263 2.87 2.18 -4.41
C ASP A 263 3.45 0.76 -4.35
N HIS A 264 4.24 0.50 -3.33
CA HIS A 264 4.90 -0.78 -3.12
C HIS A 264 4.77 -1.25 -1.67
N VAL A 265 4.98 -2.55 -1.48
CA VAL A 265 5.17 -3.21 -0.19
C VAL A 265 6.46 -4.01 -0.29
N MET A 266 7.43 -3.71 0.58
CA MET A 266 8.72 -4.39 0.59
C MET A 266 8.97 -5.07 1.94
N TYR A 267 9.56 -6.25 1.91
CA TYR A 267 9.87 -7.05 3.10
C TYR A 267 11.14 -7.87 2.89
N ASN A 268 11.77 -8.29 3.98
CA ASN A 268 12.92 -9.18 3.91
C ASN A 268 12.44 -10.64 3.98
N LYS A 269 12.53 -11.37 2.86
CA LYS A 269 12.04 -12.75 2.73
C LYS A 269 12.71 -13.79 3.63
N LEU A 270 13.85 -13.44 4.25
CA LEU A 270 14.53 -14.35 5.15
C LEU A 270 13.90 -14.36 6.54
N TYR A 271 13.30 -13.23 6.90
CA TYR A 271 12.70 -13.01 8.21
C TYR A 271 11.18 -13.03 8.11
N THR A 272 10.57 -12.11 7.38
CA THR A 272 9.12 -11.94 7.25
C THR A 272 8.50 -13.01 6.33
N LYS A 273 8.27 -14.20 6.87
CA LYS A 273 7.71 -15.35 6.12
C LYS A 273 6.18 -15.34 6.04
N GLU A 274 5.55 -14.54 6.87
CA GLU A 274 4.11 -14.28 6.96
C GLU A 274 3.61 -13.53 5.72
N VAL A 275 4.49 -12.77 5.07
CA VAL A 275 4.27 -12.14 3.77
C VAL A 275 4.93 -13.03 2.71
N GLY A 276 4.17 -13.80 1.99
CA GLY A 276 4.78 -14.79 1.10
C GLY A 276 4.08 -14.97 -0.23
N GLU A 277 4.61 -15.91 -1.03
CA GLU A 277 4.21 -16.25 -2.40
C GLU A 277 2.72 -16.60 -2.59
N LYS A 278 1.97 -16.80 -1.49
CA LYS A 278 0.54 -17.13 -1.53
C LYS A 278 -0.38 -15.93 -1.59
N PHE A 279 0.14 -14.72 -1.36
CA PHE A 279 -0.67 -13.51 -1.19
C PHE A 279 -0.26 -12.46 -2.21
N ASP A 280 -0.99 -12.46 -3.30
CA ASP A 280 -0.78 -11.52 -4.38
C ASP A 280 -0.99 -10.07 -3.88
N PHE A 281 -0.07 -9.19 -4.28
CA PHE A 281 -0.29 -7.77 -4.23
C PHE A 281 -1.51 -7.40 -5.07
N LYS A 282 -2.49 -6.72 -4.49
CA LYS A 282 -3.73 -6.36 -5.17
C LYS A 282 -3.91 -4.86 -5.17
N VAL A 283 -4.28 -4.32 -6.33
CA VAL A 283 -4.65 -2.92 -6.49
C VAL A 283 -6.17 -2.81 -6.54
N ILE A 284 -6.74 -2.01 -5.65
CA ILE A 284 -8.17 -1.71 -5.64
C ILE A 284 -8.41 -0.60 -6.65
N ASN A 285 -8.96 -0.94 -7.80
CA ASN A 285 -9.26 0.07 -8.81
C ASN A 285 -10.27 1.09 -8.28
N LEU A 286 -9.76 2.21 -7.75
CA LEU A 286 -10.55 3.26 -7.11
C LEU A 286 -11.55 3.88 -8.10
N ILE A 287 -11.18 3.99 -9.39
CA ILE A 287 -12.07 4.52 -10.42
C ILE A 287 -13.34 3.66 -10.55
N ILE A 288 -13.19 2.33 -10.45
CA ILE A 288 -14.34 1.42 -10.51
C ILE A 288 -15.07 1.40 -9.16
N ALA A 289 -14.34 1.37 -8.06
CA ALA A 289 -14.90 1.27 -6.71
C ALA A 289 -15.75 2.49 -6.31
N MET A 290 -15.38 3.69 -6.75
CA MET A 290 -16.11 4.93 -6.41
C MET A 290 -17.33 5.19 -7.29
N LYS A 291 -17.43 4.56 -8.46
CA LYS A 291 -18.52 4.81 -9.40
C LYS A 291 -19.93 4.65 -8.80
N PRO A 292 -20.25 3.59 -8.04
CA PRO A 292 -21.58 3.44 -7.43
C PRO A 292 -21.95 4.55 -6.44
N TYR A 293 -20.97 5.07 -5.70
CA TYR A 293 -21.17 6.15 -4.74
C TYR A 293 -21.44 7.47 -5.45
N TRP A 294 -20.74 7.75 -6.54
CA TRP A 294 -20.98 8.92 -7.39
C TRP A 294 -22.37 8.88 -8.00
N GLU A 295 -22.77 7.78 -8.63
CA GLU A 295 -24.08 7.60 -9.26
C GLU A 295 -25.24 7.70 -8.25
N ALA A 296 -25.00 7.32 -6.98
CA ALA A 296 -26.01 7.44 -5.92
C ALA A 296 -26.17 8.86 -5.38
N SER A 297 -25.13 9.71 -5.46
CA SER A 297 -25.09 11.04 -4.84
C SER A 297 -25.16 12.19 -5.84
N SER A 298 -24.92 11.97 -7.13
CA SER A 298 -24.81 13.02 -8.14
C SER A 298 -25.59 12.71 -9.40
N SER A 299 -26.22 13.73 -9.98
CA SER A 299 -26.80 13.68 -11.33
C SER A 299 -25.76 13.97 -12.44
N GLU A 300 -24.58 14.41 -12.05
CA GLU A 300 -23.49 14.70 -12.98
C GLU A 300 -22.83 13.41 -13.47
N PRO A 301 -22.31 13.38 -14.71
CA PRO A 301 -21.57 12.23 -15.21
C PRO A 301 -20.41 11.86 -14.31
N TYR A 302 -20.18 10.58 -14.07
CA TYR A 302 -19.06 10.08 -13.27
C TYR A 302 -17.73 10.59 -13.81
N PRO A 303 -16.79 11.02 -12.88
CA PRO A 303 -16.02 12.22 -13.09
C PRO A 303 -15.48 12.41 -14.48
N GLY A 304 -16.07 13.36 -15.18
CA GLY A 304 -15.91 13.54 -16.62
C GLY A 304 -16.53 12.41 -17.43
N GLY A 305 -17.19 12.76 -18.46
CA GLY A 305 -17.55 11.86 -19.55
C GLY A 305 -16.99 12.44 -20.85
N PRO A 306 -15.80 12.02 -21.35
CA PRO A 306 -14.92 10.93 -20.88
C PRO A 306 -14.23 11.21 -19.54
N TYR A 307 -13.67 10.16 -18.89
CA TYR A 307 -12.95 10.25 -17.61
C TYR A 307 -11.95 11.43 -17.57
N ASN A 308 -12.07 12.23 -16.51
CA ASN A 308 -11.22 13.39 -16.25
C ASN A 308 -10.45 13.17 -14.94
N HIS A 309 -9.16 12.89 -15.04
CA HIS A 309 -8.29 12.63 -13.89
C HIS A 309 -8.28 13.77 -12.87
N ASN A 310 -8.17 15.03 -13.31
CA ASN A 310 -8.15 16.18 -12.40
C ASN A 310 -9.47 16.34 -11.63
N MET A 311 -10.59 15.94 -12.25
CA MET A 311 -11.89 15.95 -11.61
C MET A 311 -12.01 14.78 -10.63
N PHE A 312 -11.56 13.59 -11.02
CA PHE A 312 -11.59 12.40 -10.18
C PHE A 312 -10.77 12.60 -8.89
N ARG A 313 -9.51 12.99 -9.01
CA ARG A 313 -8.63 13.19 -7.87
C ARG A 313 -9.08 14.29 -6.89
N LYS A 314 -9.89 15.25 -7.35
CA LYS A 314 -10.48 16.27 -6.49
C LYS A 314 -11.49 15.70 -5.50
N TYR A 315 -12.21 14.64 -5.90
CA TYR A 315 -13.25 13.98 -5.09
C TYR A 315 -12.77 12.74 -4.38
N TYR A 316 -11.65 12.16 -4.82
CA TYR A 316 -11.14 10.90 -4.27
C TYR A 316 -9.62 10.97 -4.03
N SER A 317 -8.82 10.33 -4.89
CA SER A 317 -7.36 10.35 -4.83
C SER A 317 -6.74 10.14 -6.21
N ASP A 318 -5.49 10.52 -6.39
CA ASP A 318 -4.68 10.17 -7.56
C ASP A 318 -3.95 8.82 -7.41
N HIS A 319 -4.13 8.12 -6.29
CA HIS A 319 -3.66 6.77 -6.06
C HIS A 319 -4.82 5.78 -5.91
N HIS A 320 -4.52 4.54 -6.22
CA HIS A 320 -5.34 3.37 -5.89
C HIS A 320 -4.88 2.80 -4.54
N PRO A 321 -5.79 2.43 -3.62
CA PRO A 321 -5.39 1.63 -2.47
C PRO A 321 -4.75 0.32 -2.92
N VAL A 322 -3.71 -0.12 -2.22
CA VAL A 322 -3.05 -1.40 -2.44
C VAL A 322 -3.26 -2.30 -1.23
N LEU A 323 -3.40 -3.59 -1.47
CA LEU A 323 -3.71 -4.60 -0.49
C LEU A 323 -2.67 -5.71 -0.52
N PHE A 324 -2.29 -6.20 0.65
CA PHE A 324 -1.62 -7.48 0.83
C PHE A 324 -2.16 -8.20 2.06
N MET A 325 -1.77 -9.45 2.23
CA MET A 325 -2.18 -10.27 3.37
C MET A 325 -0.94 -10.80 4.09
N MET A 326 -1.04 -10.92 5.41
CA MET A 326 -0.08 -11.63 6.26
C MET A 326 -0.74 -12.87 6.83
N ILE A 327 -0.05 -13.99 6.82
CA ILE A 327 -0.49 -15.22 7.51
C ILE A 327 -0.21 -15.03 9.00
N ILE A 328 -1.15 -15.42 9.84
CA ILE A 328 -0.91 -15.51 11.28
C ILE A 328 -0.38 -16.94 11.55
N PRO A 329 0.87 -17.12 11.98
CA PRO A 329 1.42 -18.45 12.30
C PRO A 329 0.82 -18.98 13.60
N ASP A 330 1.04 -20.27 13.88
CA ASP A 330 0.69 -20.84 15.19
C ASP A 330 1.58 -20.29 16.32
N ASN A 331 2.80 -19.88 15.98
CA ASN A 331 3.76 -19.23 16.87
C ASN A 331 4.66 -18.33 16.03
N ASP A 332 5.03 -17.20 16.58
CA ASP A 332 6.06 -16.31 16.02
C ASP A 332 7.40 -17.03 15.88
N ASP A 333 8.20 -16.68 14.89
CA ASP A 333 9.43 -17.40 14.58
C ASP A 333 10.72 -16.63 14.95
N ASP A 334 10.60 -15.48 15.66
CA ASP A 334 11.74 -14.68 16.17
C ASP A 334 11.68 -14.34 17.67
#